data_5c75c3b0006959cfb41ed20c854e8dfd
#
_entry.id   5c75c3b0006959cfb41ed20c854e8dfd
#
_cell.length_a   1.000
_cell.length_b   1.000
_cell.length_c   1.000
_cell.angle_alpha   90.00
_cell.angle_beta   90.00
_cell.angle_gamma   90.00
#
_symmetry.space_group_name_H-M   'P 1'
#
loop_
_entity.id
_entity.type
_entity.pdbx_description
1 polymer ?
#
loop_
_entity_poly.entity_id
_entity_poly.type
_entity_poly.pdbx_seq_one_letter_code
_entity_poly.pdbx_strand_id
1 'polypeptide(L)'
;GDPLGLKGTWEGIVEYKDLEATQRTQTISKNAQWFEDHSPVDPRFRKPEVKGVTANVICAAMLGGEEYPASAIGINLPNANWIRQEHGSKSVTIGNLTDAYNKAAQGNGFRDEFVIDEETVALMNQYADITDDLHTDLHECLGHGSGQLLPGTDADALKAYGNTIEEARADLFGLYYVADHKLVELGLTPNDEAYKAQYYSYLMNGLLTQTIRIKE
;
A
#
# COMPACT_ATOMS: atom_id res chain seq x y z
N GLY A 1 6.02 -13.66 -13.98
CA GLY A 1 6.15 -13.83 -15.41
C GLY A 1 7.49 -14.36 -15.90
N ASP A 2 7.59 -14.59 -17.16
CA ASP A 2 8.79 -15.08 -17.85
C ASP A 2 9.36 -14.02 -18.80
N PRO A 3 10.06 -12.99 -18.28
CA PRO A 3 10.50 -11.83 -19.07
C PRO A 3 11.50 -12.19 -20.20
N LEU A 4 12.13 -13.35 -20.11
CA LEU A 4 13.07 -13.83 -21.13
C LEU A 4 12.45 -14.88 -22.06
N GLY A 5 11.21 -15.29 -21.82
CA GLY A 5 10.52 -16.31 -22.63
C GLY A 5 11.18 -17.69 -22.59
N LEU A 6 11.89 -18.01 -21.51
CA LEU A 6 12.68 -19.23 -21.39
C LEU A 6 11.89 -20.43 -20.85
N LYS A 7 10.84 -20.15 -20.06
CA LYS A 7 10.07 -21.18 -19.35
C LYS A 7 8.69 -21.44 -19.94
N GLY A 8 8.17 -20.50 -20.75
CA GLY A 8 6.81 -20.60 -21.27
C GLY A 8 5.75 -20.52 -20.19
N THR A 9 6.00 -19.75 -19.12
CA THR A 9 5.09 -19.59 -17.99
C THR A 9 3.96 -18.62 -18.32
N TRP A 10 2.85 -18.79 -17.63
CA TRP A 10 1.71 -17.88 -17.71
C TRP A 10 1.16 -17.61 -16.32
N GLU A 11 0.48 -16.52 -16.17
CA GLU A 11 -0.24 -16.14 -14.98
C GLU A 11 -1.59 -15.53 -15.38
N GLY A 12 -2.58 -15.67 -14.52
CA GLY A 12 -3.90 -15.13 -14.77
C GLY A 12 -4.73 -15.02 -13.52
N ILE A 13 -5.45 -13.91 -13.40
CA ILE A 13 -6.37 -13.63 -12.32
C ILE A 13 -7.75 -13.42 -12.92
N VAL A 14 -8.74 -14.14 -12.39
CA VAL A 14 -10.15 -13.81 -12.63
C VAL A 14 -10.65 -13.07 -11.42
N GLU A 15 -11.17 -11.87 -11.65
CA GLU A 15 -11.50 -10.92 -10.60
C GLU A 15 -12.86 -10.27 -10.80
N TYR A 16 -13.46 -9.78 -9.74
CA TYR A 16 -14.59 -8.88 -9.78
C TYR A 16 -14.36 -7.69 -8.84
N LYS A 17 -14.94 -6.56 -9.19
CA LYS A 17 -14.73 -5.30 -8.47
C LYS A 17 -15.50 -5.30 -7.15
N ASP A 18 -14.82 -5.00 -6.05
CA ASP A 18 -15.44 -4.63 -4.79
C ASP A 18 -15.86 -3.16 -4.86
N LEU A 19 -17.17 -2.91 -4.88
CA LEU A 19 -17.69 -1.55 -5.08
C LEU A 19 -17.55 -0.68 -3.83
N GLU A 20 -17.69 -1.24 -2.65
CA GLU A 20 -17.59 -0.51 -1.39
C GLU A 20 -16.15 -0.13 -1.09
N ALA A 21 -15.24 -1.09 -1.11
CA ALA A 21 -13.82 -0.84 -0.92
C ALA A 21 -13.25 0.07 -2.02
N THR A 22 -13.70 -0.08 -3.26
CA THR A 22 -13.32 0.83 -4.35
C THR A 22 -13.77 2.27 -4.09
N GLN A 23 -14.92 2.49 -3.47
CA GLN A 23 -15.35 3.86 -3.15
C GLN A 23 -14.42 4.53 -2.14
N ARG A 24 -13.91 3.78 -1.14
CA ARG A 24 -12.89 4.24 -0.19
C ARG A 24 -11.63 4.70 -0.93
N THR A 25 -11.07 3.82 -1.74
CA THR A 25 -9.86 4.07 -2.52
C THR A 25 -10.02 5.22 -3.51
N GLN A 26 -11.21 5.34 -4.14
CA GLN A 26 -11.52 6.48 -5.00
C GLN A 26 -11.61 7.80 -4.25
N THR A 27 -12.03 7.79 -2.99
CA THR A 27 -12.04 9.00 -2.16
C THR A 27 -10.62 9.49 -1.92
N ILE A 28 -9.68 8.59 -1.64
CA ILE A 28 -8.26 8.90 -1.53
C ILE A 28 -7.74 9.46 -2.86
N SER A 29 -7.98 8.77 -3.95
CA SER A 29 -7.51 9.17 -5.28
C SER A 29 -8.02 10.54 -5.73
N LYS A 30 -9.27 10.87 -5.43
CA LYS A 30 -9.85 12.20 -5.73
C LYS A 30 -9.20 13.33 -4.93
N ASN A 31 -8.60 13.01 -3.79
CA ASN A 31 -7.88 13.96 -2.96
C ASN A 31 -6.36 13.90 -3.15
N ALA A 32 -5.86 13.17 -4.15
CA ALA A 32 -4.44 12.95 -4.37
C ALA A 32 -3.63 14.25 -4.44
N GLN A 33 -4.14 15.29 -5.11
CA GLN A 33 -3.48 16.58 -5.16
C GLN A 33 -3.36 17.24 -3.78
N TRP A 34 -4.41 17.15 -2.94
CA TRP A 34 -4.34 17.66 -1.57
C TRP A 34 -3.22 17.00 -0.77
N PHE A 35 -3.12 15.68 -0.85
CA PHE A 35 -2.07 14.93 -0.16
C PHE A 35 -0.67 15.28 -0.70
N GLU A 36 -0.52 15.45 -2.00
CA GLU A 36 0.74 15.88 -2.61
C GLU A 36 1.18 17.25 -2.10
N ASP A 37 0.25 18.21 -2.09
CA ASP A 37 0.52 19.59 -1.68
C ASP A 37 0.87 19.72 -0.19
N HIS A 38 0.34 18.83 0.65
CA HIS A 38 0.57 18.80 2.10
C HIS A 38 1.65 17.82 2.54
N SER A 39 2.31 17.13 1.59
CA SER A 39 3.36 16.17 1.94
C SER A 39 4.54 16.85 2.65
N PRO A 40 5.24 16.16 3.58
CA PRO A 40 6.34 16.75 4.34
C PRO A 40 7.62 16.91 3.53
N VAL A 41 7.62 16.52 2.25
CA VAL A 41 8.80 16.62 1.39
C VAL A 41 9.05 18.06 0.92
N ASP A 42 10.30 18.35 0.57
CA ASP A 42 10.65 19.66 -0.01
C ASP A 42 9.79 19.94 -1.26
N PRO A 43 9.22 21.16 -1.38
CA PRO A 43 8.33 21.52 -2.49
C PRO A 43 8.87 21.24 -3.89
N ARG A 44 10.20 21.23 -4.06
CA ARG A 44 10.83 20.89 -5.34
C ARG A 44 10.54 19.47 -5.81
N PHE A 45 10.26 18.57 -4.87
CA PHE A 45 9.96 17.16 -5.14
C PHE A 45 8.46 16.87 -5.21
N ARG A 46 7.60 17.85 -4.96
CA ARG A 46 6.15 17.70 -5.10
C ARG A 46 5.73 17.86 -6.54
N LYS A 47 4.79 17.03 -7.00
CA LYS A 47 4.17 17.18 -8.30
C LYS A 47 3.28 18.43 -8.32
N PRO A 48 3.45 19.35 -9.27
CA PRO A 48 2.55 20.48 -9.41
C PRO A 48 1.13 20.06 -9.82
N GLU A 49 0.99 18.91 -10.46
CA GLU A 49 -0.27 18.32 -10.89
C GLU A 49 -0.19 16.80 -10.80
N VAL A 50 -1.06 16.21 -9.97
CA VAL A 50 -1.20 14.74 -9.86
C VAL A 50 -2.19 14.25 -10.91
N LYS A 51 -1.71 13.48 -11.89
CA LYS A 51 -2.51 12.93 -12.98
C LYS A 51 -2.75 11.44 -12.80
N GLY A 52 -3.98 11.02 -13.12
CA GLY A 52 -4.29 9.64 -13.47
C GLY A 52 -4.12 8.62 -12.36
N VAL A 53 -4.29 9.00 -11.10
CA VAL A 53 -4.37 8.02 -10.01
C VAL A 53 -5.72 7.31 -10.09
N THR A 54 -5.75 6.12 -10.63
CA THR A 54 -6.95 5.26 -10.65
C THR A 54 -6.70 4.06 -9.75
N ALA A 55 -7.51 3.91 -8.72
CA ALA A 55 -7.43 2.81 -7.79
C ALA A 55 -8.73 2.04 -7.74
N ASN A 56 -8.63 0.72 -7.76
CA ASN A 56 -9.76 -0.19 -7.59
C ASN A 56 -9.38 -1.28 -6.60
N VAL A 57 -10.35 -1.66 -5.77
CA VAL A 57 -10.27 -2.88 -4.98
C VAL A 57 -11.05 -3.97 -5.69
N ILE A 58 -10.44 -5.13 -5.80
CA ILE A 58 -11.04 -6.30 -6.45
C ILE A 58 -11.01 -7.50 -5.50
N CYS A 59 -11.89 -8.45 -5.78
CA CYS A 59 -11.83 -9.78 -5.18
C CYS A 59 -11.36 -10.78 -6.24
N ALA A 60 -10.27 -11.48 -5.97
CA ALA A 60 -9.84 -12.58 -6.81
C ALA A 60 -10.80 -13.75 -6.64
N ALA A 61 -11.41 -14.19 -7.75
CA ALA A 61 -12.26 -15.36 -7.80
C ALA A 61 -11.47 -16.61 -8.19
N MET A 62 -10.40 -16.46 -8.96
CA MET A 62 -9.53 -17.56 -9.38
C MET A 62 -8.12 -17.02 -9.67
N LEU A 63 -7.15 -17.79 -9.23
CA LEU A 63 -5.72 -17.59 -9.52
C LEU A 63 -5.24 -18.76 -10.38
N GLY A 64 -4.42 -18.46 -11.39
CA GLY A 64 -3.92 -19.47 -12.30
C GLY A 64 -2.47 -19.24 -12.70
N GLY A 65 -1.78 -20.32 -13.08
CA GLY A 65 -0.39 -20.26 -13.47
C GLY A 65 0.53 -19.88 -12.32
N GLU A 66 1.43 -18.94 -12.54
CA GLU A 66 2.41 -18.49 -11.54
C GLU A 66 1.81 -17.65 -10.40
N GLU A 67 0.54 -17.27 -10.49
CA GLU A 67 -0.19 -16.62 -9.39
C GLU A 67 -0.48 -17.57 -8.21
N TYR A 68 -0.25 -18.87 -8.38
CA TYR A 68 -0.36 -19.85 -7.31
C TYR A 68 1.00 -20.50 -7.05
N PRO A 69 1.43 -20.69 -5.79
CA PRO A 69 0.72 -20.44 -4.50
C PRO A 69 0.94 -19.03 -3.91
N ALA A 70 1.66 -18.15 -4.56
CA ALA A 70 2.03 -16.85 -4.05
C ALA A 70 1.61 -15.75 -5.03
N SER A 71 0.45 -15.13 -4.77
CA SER A 71 -0.05 -14.00 -5.53
C SER A 71 0.35 -12.66 -4.91
N ALA A 72 0.44 -11.64 -5.75
CA ALA A 72 0.52 -10.25 -5.30
C ALA A 72 -0.78 -9.85 -4.59
N ILE A 73 -0.67 -9.03 -3.55
CA ILE A 73 -1.84 -8.43 -2.86
C ILE A 73 -2.21 -7.07 -3.45
N GLY A 74 -1.30 -6.48 -4.22
CA GLY A 74 -1.50 -5.23 -4.93
C GLY A 74 -0.76 -5.24 -6.27
N ILE A 75 -1.30 -4.52 -7.24
CA ILE A 75 -0.73 -4.40 -8.57
C ILE A 75 -0.79 -2.93 -8.99
N ASN A 76 0.36 -2.33 -9.26
CA ASN A 76 0.44 -0.98 -9.81
C ASN A 76 1.03 -1.03 -11.23
N LEU A 77 0.28 -0.56 -12.20
CA LEU A 77 0.65 -0.56 -13.62
C LEU A 77 0.55 0.84 -14.23
N PRO A 78 1.38 1.18 -15.22
CA PRO A 78 2.47 0.38 -15.83
C PRO A 78 3.75 0.40 -14.99
N ASN A 79 4.64 -0.56 -15.23
CA ASN A 79 5.94 -0.65 -14.54
C ASN A 79 7.01 0.29 -15.13
N ALA A 80 6.68 1.09 -16.13
CA ALA A 80 7.60 2.03 -16.77
C ALA A 80 7.35 3.46 -16.28
N ASN A 81 8.33 4.07 -15.62
CA ASN A 81 8.23 5.42 -15.06
C ASN A 81 7.80 6.49 -16.07
N TRP A 82 8.32 6.46 -17.28
CA TRP A 82 7.94 7.42 -18.31
C TRP A 82 6.47 7.33 -18.70
N ILE A 83 5.88 6.12 -18.72
CA ILE A 83 4.45 5.94 -19.00
C ILE A 83 3.60 6.47 -17.82
N ARG A 84 4.03 6.20 -16.58
CA ARG A 84 3.37 6.74 -15.38
C ARG A 84 3.33 8.26 -15.38
N GLN A 85 4.43 8.90 -15.79
CA GLN A 85 4.53 10.35 -15.88
C GLN A 85 3.61 10.96 -16.94
N GLU A 86 3.48 10.32 -18.09
CA GLU A 86 2.67 10.84 -19.20
C GLU A 86 1.19 10.48 -19.07
N HIS A 87 0.86 9.28 -18.60
CA HIS A 87 -0.48 8.71 -18.65
C HIS A 87 -1.08 8.36 -17.28
N GLY A 88 -0.33 8.56 -16.20
CA GLY A 88 -0.72 8.17 -14.85
C GLY A 88 -0.56 6.68 -14.61
N SER A 89 -1.00 6.22 -13.43
CA SER A 89 -0.94 4.83 -13.00
C SER A 89 -2.31 4.28 -12.63
N LYS A 90 -2.42 2.96 -12.67
CA LYS A 90 -3.60 2.21 -12.21
C LYS A 90 -3.15 1.29 -11.09
N SER A 91 -3.76 1.45 -9.94
CA SER A 91 -3.56 0.56 -8.80
C SER A 91 -4.75 -0.35 -8.65
N VAL A 92 -4.48 -1.60 -8.37
CA VAL A 92 -5.46 -2.63 -8.04
C VAL A 92 -5.01 -3.30 -6.76
N THR A 93 -5.86 -3.30 -5.73
CA THR A 93 -5.65 -4.04 -4.49
C THR A 93 -6.55 -5.27 -4.49
N ILE A 94 -6.01 -6.43 -4.12
CA ILE A 94 -6.75 -7.69 -4.07
C ILE A 94 -7.25 -7.89 -2.64
N GLY A 95 -8.39 -7.28 -2.31
CA GLY A 95 -8.90 -7.15 -0.95
C GLY A 95 -9.14 -8.47 -0.24
N ASN A 96 -9.72 -9.47 -0.91
CA ASN A 96 -9.99 -10.76 -0.27
C ASN A 96 -8.71 -11.56 0.04
N LEU A 97 -7.60 -11.32 -0.63
CA LEU A 97 -6.31 -11.92 -0.24
C LEU A 97 -5.74 -11.24 1.00
N THR A 98 -5.79 -9.90 1.05
CA THR A 98 -5.41 -9.15 2.25
C THR A 98 -6.23 -9.57 3.45
N ASP A 99 -7.55 -9.65 3.30
CA ASP A 99 -8.46 -10.16 4.34
C ASP A 99 -8.11 -11.58 4.82
N ALA A 100 -7.75 -12.46 3.90
CA ALA A 100 -7.37 -13.82 4.24
C ALA A 100 -6.09 -13.87 5.08
N TYR A 101 -5.08 -13.05 4.74
CA TYR A 101 -3.85 -12.93 5.53
C TYR A 101 -4.12 -12.33 6.90
N ASN A 102 -4.93 -11.27 6.99
CA ASN A 102 -5.29 -10.64 8.25
C ASN A 102 -6.05 -11.61 9.17
N LYS A 103 -7.02 -12.36 8.63
CA LYS A 103 -7.74 -13.40 9.38
C LYS A 103 -6.84 -14.53 9.85
N ALA A 104 -5.88 -14.95 9.02
CA ALA A 104 -4.92 -15.99 9.41
C ALA A 104 -3.97 -15.53 10.53
N ALA A 105 -3.70 -14.22 10.61
CA ALA A 105 -2.88 -13.63 11.67
C ALA A 105 -3.65 -13.40 12.98
N GLN A 106 -4.98 -13.33 12.93
CA GLN A 106 -5.81 -13.16 14.12
C GLN A 106 -5.77 -14.41 15.02
N GLY A 107 -5.71 -14.20 16.33
CA GLY A 107 -5.73 -15.29 17.30
C GLY A 107 -4.47 -16.17 17.33
N ASN A 108 -3.39 -15.74 16.72
CA ASN A 108 -2.11 -16.44 16.77
C ASN A 108 -1.33 -16.24 18.09
N GLY A 109 -1.88 -15.47 19.03
CA GLY A 109 -1.29 -15.16 20.33
C GLY A 109 -0.24 -14.05 20.32
N PHE A 110 0.16 -13.53 19.16
CA PHE A 110 1.21 -12.50 19.09
C PHE A 110 0.83 -11.20 19.81
N ARG A 111 -0.41 -10.75 19.68
CA ARG A 111 -0.85 -9.51 20.37
C ARG A 111 -0.87 -9.73 21.89
N ASP A 112 -1.35 -10.86 22.35
CA ASP A 112 -1.43 -11.19 23.79
C ASP A 112 -0.05 -11.37 24.43
N GLU A 113 0.94 -11.84 23.67
CA GLU A 113 2.29 -12.11 24.18
C GLU A 113 3.19 -10.85 24.12
N PHE A 114 3.09 -10.04 23.06
CA PHE A 114 4.07 -8.98 22.79
C PHE A 114 3.54 -7.55 22.94
N VAL A 115 2.24 -7.35 23.09
CA VAL A 115 1.68 -6.02 23.37
C VAL A 115 1.60 -5.79 24.89
N ILE A 116 2.10 -4.64 25.33
CA ILE A 116 2.43 -4.38 26.74
C ILE A 116 1.19 -4.30 27.65
N ASP A 117 0.03 -3.92 27.13
CA ASP A 117 -1.19 -3.69 27.93
C ASP A 117 -2.48 -4.02 27.15
N GLU A 118 -3.55 -4.28 27.92
CA GLU A 118 -4.86 -4.65 27.38
C GLU A 118 -5.53 -3.51 26.59
N GLU A 119 -5.25 -2.25 26.90
CA GLU A 119 -5.82 -1.10 26.22
C GLU A 119 -5.27 -1.02 24.78
N THR A 120 -3.98 -1.23 24.62
CA THR A 120 -3.33 -1.29 23.31
C THR A 120 -3.83 -2.50 22.50
N VAL A 121 -3.99 -3.67 23.12
CA VAL A 121 -4.59 -4.85 22.46
C VAL A 121 -6.01 -4.54 21.99
N ALA A 122 -6.85 -3.92 22.83
CA ALA A 122 -8.21 -3.55 22.48
C ALA A 122 -8.26 -2.56 21.30
N LEU A 123 -7.40 -1.54 21.32
CA LEU A 123 -7.26 -0.56 20.24
C LEU A 123 -6.85 -1.23 18.92
N MET A 124 -5.86 -2.12 18.95
CA MET A 124 -5.44 -2.88 17.78
C MET A 124 -6.55 -3.78 17.25
N ASN A 125 -7.27 -4.47 18.13
CA ASN A 125 -8.40 -5.32 17.73
C ASN A 125 -9.54 -4.53 17.11
N GLN A 126 -9.72 -3.28 17.52
CA GLN A 126 -10.79 -2.42 17.01
C GLN A 126 -10.45 -1.79 15.64
N TYR A 127 -9.19 -1.41 15.41
CA TYR A 127 -8.85 -0.55 14.29
C TYR A 127 -7.83 -1.14 13.31
N ALA A 128 -7.19 -2.28 13.62
CA ALA A 128 -6.12 -2.79 12.77
C ALA A 128 -6.59 -3.05 11.34
N ASP A 129 -7.73 -3.69 11.14
CA ASP A 129 -8.21 -4.05 9.81
C ASP A 129 -8.44 -2.81 8.93
N ILE A 130 -9.17 -1.79 9.45
CA ILE A 130 -9.43 -0.57 8.67
C ILE A 130 -8.16 0.24 8.42
N THR A 131 -7.24 0.29 9.37
CA THR A 131 -6.01 1.07 9.21
C THR A 131 -4.98 0.37 8.34
N ASP A 132 -4.97 -0.95 8.29
CA ASP A 132 -4.15 -1.73 7.36
C ASP A 132 -4.63 -1.55 5.91
N ASP A 133 -5.93 -1.64 5.70
CA ASP A 133 -6.56 -1.34 4.42
C ASP A 133 -6.23 0.08 3.94
N LEU A 134 -6.36 1.08 4.83
CA LEU A 134 -6.05 2.47 4.50
C LEU A 134 -4.57 2.68 4.22
N HIS A 135 -3.68 2.04 4.99
CA HIS A 135 -2.25 2.11 4.72
C HIS A 135 -1.94 1.56 3.32
N THR A 136 -2.50 0.40 2.98
CA THR A 136 -2.36 -0.19 1.64
C THR A 136 -2.89 0.74 0.54
N ASP A 137 -4.09 1.29 0.72
CA ASP A 137 -4.67 2.24 -0.23
C ASP A 137 -3.83 3.52 -0.40
N LEU A 138 -3.29 4.06 0.70
CA LEU A 138 -2.41 5.23 0.68
C LEU A 138 -1.05 4.92 0.03
N HIS A 139 -0.47 3.75 0.31
CA HIS A 139 0.75 3.26 -0.31
C HIS A 139 0.59 3.17 -1.83
N GLU A 140 -0.44 2.49 -2.31
CA GLU A 140 -0.68 2.25 -3.73
C GLU A 140 -1.12 3.51 -4.47
N CYS A 141 -2.10 4.26 -3.93
CA CYS A 141 -2.68 5.40 -4.63
C CYS A 141 -1.81 6.65 -4.58
N LEU A 142 -1.18 6.90 -3.44
CA LEU A 142 -0.46 8.12 -3.17
C LEU A 142 1.05 7.87 -3.06
N GLY A 143 1.47 6.82 -2.38
CA GLY A 143 2.86 6.47 -2.22
C GLY A 143 3.54 6.40 -3.58
N HIS A 144 3.18 5.45 -4.42
CA HIS A 144 3.72 5.32 -5.78
C HIS A 144 3.30 6.45 -6.72
N GLY A 145 2.17 7.10 -6.47
CA GLY A 145 1.66 8.19 -7.30
C GLY A 145 2.30 9.54 -7.03
N SER A 146 2.94 9.75 -5.88
CA SER A 146 3.46 11.04 -5.42
C SER A 146 4.86 11.36 -5.92
N GLY A 147 5.23 12.64 -5.75
CA GLY A 147 6.59 13.11 -5.94
C GLY A 147 7.05 13.20 -7.40
N GLN A 148 8.10 13.95 -7.62
CA GLN A 148 8.76 14.10 -8.91
C GLN A 148 10.28 14.11 -8.73
N LEU A 149 10.98 13.69 -9.77
CA LEU A 149 12.43 13.87 -9.87
C LEU A 149 12.78 15.31 -10.27
N LEU A 150 13.90 15.81 -9.79
CA LEU A 150 14.42 17.07 -10.29
C LEU A 150 14.82 16.95 -11.78
N PRO A 151 14.70 18.03 -12.57
CA PRO A 151 15.12 18.02 -13.95
C PRO A 151 16.56 17.55 -14.12
N GLY A 152 16.77 16.61 -15.05
CA GLY A 152 18.09 16.04 -15.31
C GLY A 152 18.51 14.89 -14.39
N THR A 153 17.68 14.50 -13.43
CA THR A 153 17.93 13.30 -12.62
C THR A 153 17.63 12.05 -13.43
N ASP A 154 18.59 11.14 -13.47
CA ASP A 154 18.39 9.82 -14.07
C ASP A 154 17.42 9.00 -13.20
N ALA A 155 16.31 8.55 -13.78
CA ALA A 155 15.32 7.74 -13.09
C ALA A 155 15.88 6.41 -12.57
N ASP A 156 16.91 5.89 -13.23
CA ASP A 156 17.56 4.62 -12.88
C ASP A 156 18.84 4.80 -12.04
N ALA A 157 19.09 6.02 -11.50
CA ALA A 157 20.29 6.34 -10.73
C ALA A 157 20.53 5.40 -9.54
N LEU A 158 19.47 4.90 -8.92
CA LEU A 158 19.55 3.97 -7.77
C LEU A 158 19.79 2.50 -8.20
N LYS A 159 19.73 2.18 -9.50
CA LYS A 159 20.01 0.85 -10.05
C LYS A 159 19.23 -0.25 -9.30
N ALA A 160 19.94 -1.26 -8.80
CA ALA A 160 19.34 -2.40 -8.08
C ALA A 160 18.60 -2.00 -6.78
N TYR A 161 18.87 -0.83 -6.22
CA TYR A 161 18.21 -0.35 -5.00
C TYR A 161 16.93 0.44 -5.28
N GLY A 162 16.65 0.77 -6.54
CA GLY A 162 15.54 1.64 -6.92
C GLY A 162 14.20 1.13 -6.39
N ASN A 163 13.87 -0.12 -6.61
CA ASN A 163 12.61 -0.69 -6.15
C ASN A 163 12.50 -0.70 -4.62
N THR A 164 13.56 -1.11 -3.92
CA THR A 164 13.54 -1.15 -2.44
C THR A 164 13.33 0.25 -1.84
N ILE A 165 13.96 1.27 -2.41
CA ILE A 165 13.79 2.66 -1.94
C ILE A 165 12.39 3.18 -2.30
N GLU A 166 11.86 2.83 -3.47
CA GLU A 166 10.51 3.22 -3.88
C GLU A 166 9.44 2.61 -2.97
N GLU A 167 9.53 1.32 -2.65
CA GLU A 167 8.62 0.66 -1.70
C GLU A 167 8.70 1.30 -0.32
N ALA A 168 9.91 1.54 0.19
CA ALA A 168 10.10 2.21 1.48
C ALA A 168 9.51 3.64 1.48
N ARG A 169 9.62 4.36 0.36
CA ARG A 169 9.04 5.69 0.19
C ARG A 169 7.52 5.62 0.19
N ALA A 170 6.94 4.68 -0.52
CA ALA A 170 5.49 4.48 -0.59
C ALA A 170 4.92 4.08 0.78
N ASP A 171 5.58 3.18 1.50
CA ASP A 171 5.23 2.81 2.87
C ASP A 171 5.27 4.00 3.84
N LEU A 172 6.34 4.79 3.80
CA LEU A 172 6.47 5.98 4.64
C LEU A 172 5.38 7.00 4.34
N PHE A 173 4.98 7.15 3.08
CA PHE A 173 3.89 8.03 2.68
C PHE A 173 2.56 7.55 3.26
N GLY A 174 2.28 6.25 3.16
CA GLY A 174 1.11 5.62 3.75
C GLY A 174 1.06 5.77 5.27
N LEU A 175 2.16 5.48 5.97
CA LEU A 175 2.27 5.64 7.42
C LEU A 175 2.13 7.10 7.88
N TYR A 176 2.66 8.05 7.13
CA TYR A 176 2.51 9.47 7.46
C TYR A 176 1.04 9.89 7.38
N TYR A 177 0.35 9.53 6.31
CA TYR A 177 -1.01 9.99 6.10
C TYR A 177 -2.08 9.18 6.83
N VAL A 178 -1.83 7.93 7.21
CA VAL A 178 -2.79 7.18 8.04
C VAL A 178 -3.07 7.87 9.37
N ALA A 179 -2.14 8.71 9.85
CA ALA A 179 -2.26 9.51 11.07
C ALA A 179 -2.82 10.93 10.81
N ASP A 180 -3.09 11.31 9.58
CA ASP A 180 -3.55 12.66 9.27
C ASP A 180 -5.05 12.82 9.50
N HIS A 181 -5.44 13.92 10.18
CA HIS A 181 -6.83 14.27 10.44
C HIS A 181 -7.69 14.35 9.16
N LYS A 182 -7.07 14.57 8.02
CA LYS A 182 -7.75 14.56 6.72
C LYS A 182 -8.54 13.29 6.47
N LEU A 183 -8.07 12.14 6.96
CA LEU A 183 -8.81 10.88 6.82
C LEU A 183 -10.11 10.87 7.63
N VAL A 184 -10.13 11.52 8.78
CA VAL A 184 -11.36 11.73 9.59
C VAL A 184 -12.32 12.66 8.85
N GLU A 185 -11.82 13.78 8.30
CA GLU A 185 -12.65 14.71 7.49
C GLU A 185 -13.28 14.02 6.27
N LEU A 186 -12.56 13.10 5.64
CA LEU A 186 -13.03 12.33 4.50
C LEU A 186 -13.94 11.16 4.89
N GLY A 187 -14.14 10.91 6.18
CA GLY A 187 -14.93 9.78 6.69
C GLY A 187 -14.28 8.42 6.48
N LEU A 188 -12.96 8.38 6.29
CA LEU A 188 -12.19 7.17 6.04
C LEU A 188 -11.71 6.49 7.33
N THR A 189 -11.49 7.27 8.39
CA THR A 189 -11.23 6.77 9.75
C THR A 189 -12.27 7.33 10.72
N PRO A 190 -12.60 6.60 11.80
CA PRO A 190 -13.61 7.05 12.76
C PRO A 190 -13.12 8.18 13.69
N ASN A 191 -11.81 8.31 13.91
CA ASN A 191 -11.20 9.26 14.83
C ASN A 191 -9.69 9.39 14.62
N ASP A 192 -9.08 10.33 15.36
CA ASP A 192 -7.64 10.63 15.29
C ASP A 192 -6.74 9.66 16.08
N GLU A 193 -7.29 8.61 16.66
CA GLU A 193 -6.53 7.61 17.45
C GLU A 193 -6.32 6.30 16.69
N ALA A 194 -7.16 6.04 15.67
CA ALA A 194 -7.17 4.77 14.95
C ALA A 194 -5.80 4.41 14.32
N TYR A 195 -5.06 5.39 13.83
CA TYR A 195 -3.75 5.19 13.22
C TYR A 195 -2.75 4.46 14.12
N LYS A 196 -2.89 4.58 15.46
CA LYS A 196 -2.00 3.91 16.40
C LYS A 196 -2.02 2.40 16.23
N ALA A 197 -3.18 1.84 15.85
CA ALA A 197 -3.28 0.41 15.56
C ALA A 197 -2.35 0.00 14.42
N GLN A 198 -2.27 0.80 13.34
CA GLN A 198 -1.35 0.54 12.24
C GLN A 198 0.11 0.67 12.66
N TYR A 199 0.44 1.68 13.44
CA TYR A 199 1.81 1.87 13.91
C TYR A 199 2.28 0.71 14.78
N TYR A 200 1.46 0.24 15.71
CA TYR A 200 1.80 -0.93 16.51
C TYR A 200 1.91 -2.20 15.65
N SER A 201 0.96 -2.42 14.73
CA SER A 201 1.01 -3.57 13.82
C SER A 201 2.27 -3.55 12.95
N TYR A 202 2.63 -2.38 12.44
CA TYR A 202 3.81 -2.21 11.60
C TYR A 202 5.12 -2.44 12.38
N LEU A 203 5.21 -1.92 13.60
CA LEU A 203 6.35 -2.18 14.50
C LEU A 203 6.48 -3.66 14.84
N MET A 204 5.37 -4.32 15.17
CA MET A 204 5.38 -5.76 15.46
C MET A 204 5.82 -6.58 14.23
N ASN A 205 5.31 -6.26 13.04
CA ASN A 205 5.72 -6.91 11.80
C ASN A 205 7.23 -6.72 11.56
N GLY A 206 7.74 -5.51 11.71
CA GLY A 206 9.16 -5.20 11.56
C GLY A 206 10.05 -5.98 12.52
N LEU A 207 9.71 -6.00 13.80
CA LEU A 207 10.52 -6.63 14.85
C LEU A 207 10.39 -8.16 14.86
N LEU A 208 9.19 -8.71 14.70
CA LEU A 208 8.95 -10.12 14.93
C LEU A 208 8.91 -10.95 13.64
N THR A 209 8.58 -10.34 12.52
CA THR A 209 8.42 -11.06 11.24
C THR A 209 9.56 -10.77 10.28
N GLN A 210 9.94 -9.51 10.10
CA GLN A 210 10.94 -9.15 9.10
C GLN A 210 12.37 -9.48 9.55
N THR A 211 12.69 -9.33 10.85
CA THR A 211 14.03 -9.61 11.36
C THR A 211 14.46 -11.06 11.15
N ILE A 212 13.54 -12.01 11.23
CA ILE A 212 13.85 -13.43 10.98
C ILE A 212 14.14 -13.76 9.52
N ARG A 213 13.81 -12.85 8.59
CA ARG A 213 14.09 -13.01 7.16
C ARG A 213 15.46 -12.46 6.75
N ILE A 214 16.10 -11.67 7.62
CA ILE A 214 17.43 -11.11 7.36
C ILE A 214 18.43 -12.26 7.52
N LYS A 215 19.11 -12.59 6.42
CA LYS A 215 20.23 -13.53 6.43
C LYS A 215 21.48 -12.78 6.87
N GLU A 216 22.24 -13.37 7.81
CA GLU A 216 23.57 -12.89 8.19
C GLU A 216 24.58 -12.96 7.03
#